data_126a7d2e84bf403e7da73115b45baf0d
#
_entry.id   126a7d2e84bf403e7da73115b45baf0d
#
_cell.length_a   1.000
_cell.length_b   1.000
_cell.length_c   1.000
_cell.angle_alpha   90.00
_cell.angle_beta   90.00
_cell.angle_gamma   90.00
#
_symmetry.space_group_name_H-M   'P 1'
#
loop_
_entity.id
_entity.type
_entity.pdbx_description
1 polymer ?
#
loop_
_entity_poly.entity_id
_entity_poly.type
_entity_poly.pdbx_seq_one_letter_code
_entity_poly.pdbx_strand_id
1 'polypeptide(L)'
;MRKLALLLLALPIGAAGLGACHRSAAGPAAPGSGDPSGSVSNLKGSTEERAGRALSDEGPKRATKEVTVYHLHKFLRKIGTERDSATPAPDGTIEWKANFGFQDRGNEVPLAAAFRVTDSGVIKSYEAWGSTSRMSVIDERAILDSDGSYVVHRLGEAPKRVKPQGPFAVASGYAPVLAQDFMLRKWIASGRPQTMALIPEGTLTIESRGKEPYPLEDKSVELEHVSVRGLAWGREDVWLDGSGKLIAVVTRDAEFDAFQAVREGYLALLPALSASAGADGVKWMSEVAKSAERPSSGVIALVGADLVDGTGKPAVQDAVVIYDRDKIVAAGPRAKITIPAGATTIDVTGKTILPGLWDMHAHFGQVEHGAAYLASGVTTVRDLGNVLEFITGVRDAIDAGKGLGPRILVDGLVDGAGQKAVGTIIIKSNADIVPVLDRLKKAGCLEVKIYSSIEPSLVKPIAVEAHKRGMRVVGHVPEGMDVVEALNAGFDGVSHAQYLFGPLFAPGEMSKLSRSTLR
;
A
#
# COMPACT_ATOMS: atom_id res chain seq x y z
N MET A 1 6.76 34.62 -34.19
CA MET A 1 7.57 34.71 -32.97
C MET A 1 6.84 35.58 -31.95
N ARG A 2 5.98 35.00 -31.13
CA ARG A 2 5.33 35.69 -29.98
C ARG A 2 5.90 35.07 -28.71
N LYS A 3 6.63 35.89 -27.94
CA LYS A 3 7.19 35.52 -26.65
C LYS A 3 6.05 35.29 -25.65
N LEU A 4 5.93 34.08 -25.14
CA LEU A 4 5.05 33.75 -24.03
C LEU A 4 5.78 34.18 -22.75
N ALA A 5 5.24 35.23 -22.10
CA ALA A 5 5.72 35.66 -20.78
C ALA A 5 5.08 34.76 -19.73
N LEU A 6 5.89 33.91 -19.10
CA LEU A 6 5.49 33.13 -17.94
C LEU A 6 5.47 34.06 -16.73
N LEU A 7 4.30 34.37 -16.22
CA LEU A 7 4.11 35.12 -14.97
C LEU A 7 4.24 34.13 -13.80
N LEU A 8 5.43 34.05 -13.20
CA LEU A 8 5.64 33.40 -11.92
C LEU A 8 5.15 34.35 -10.81
N LEU A 9 3.97 34.09 -10.28
CA LEU A 9 3.53 34.71 -9.02
C LEU A 9 4.27 34.05 -7.86
N ALA A 10 5.33 34.70 -7.39
CA ALA A 10 5.97 34.38 -6.11
C ALA A 10 5.10 34.96 -4.98
N LEU A 11 4.40 34.10 -4.27
CA LEU A 11 3.81 34.44 -2.96
C LEU A 11 4.90 34.32 -1.87
N PRO A 12 5.11 35.33 -1.04
CA PRO A 12 6.01 35.20 0.08
C PRO A 12 5.40 34.31 1.18
N ILE A 13 5.96 33.14 1.40
CA ILE A 13 5.65 32.32 2.57
C ILE A 13 6.42 32.94 3.74
N GLY A 14 5.69 33.62 4.62
CA GLY A 14 6.22 34.09 5.89
C GLY A 14 6.62 32.92 6.77
N ALA A 15 7.90 32.87 7.13
CA ALA A 15 8.44 31.94 8.10
C ALA A 15 7.90 32.27 9.49
N ALA A 16 6.88 31.54 9.95
CA ALA A 16 6.51 31.47 11.35
C ALA A 16 7.18 30.23 11.95
N GLY A 17 8.11 30.46 12.88
CA GLY A 17 8.93 29.44 13.50
C GLY A 17 8.12 28.42 14.31
N LEU A 18 8.33 27.16 14.01
CA LEU A 18 7.99 26.05 14.91
C LEU A 18 9.20 25.79 15.81
N GLY A 19 9.12 26.25 17.04
CA GLY A 19 10.08 25.98 18.10
C GLY A 19 10.04 24.49 18.47
N ALA A 20 11.12 23.79 18.20
CA ALA A 20 11.35 22.45 18.70
C ALA A 20 11.65 22.50 20.20
N CYS A 21 10.81 21.90 21.03
CA CYS A 21 11.13 21.62 22.43
C CYS A 21 12.09 20.43 22.52
N HIS A 22 13.39 20.70 22.53
CA HIS A 22 14.36 19.78 23.10
C HIS A 22 14.40 20.04 24.63
N ARG A 23 13.95 19.06 25.41
CA ARG A 23 14.34 18.94 26.81
C ARG A 23 15.34 17.80 26.96
N SER A 24 16.59 18.21 27.10
CA SER A 24 17.68 17.39 27.63
C SER A 24 17.45 17.19 29.12
N ALA A 25 17.38 15.95 29.57
CA ALA A 25 17.50 15.60 30.99
C ALA A 25 18.70 14.67 31.11
N ALA A 26 19.76 15.19 31.68
CA ALA A 26 20.90 14.42 32.15
C ALA A 26 20.51 13.69 33.44
N GLY A 27 20.66 12.39 33.49
CA GLY A 27 20.55 11.55 34.67
C GLY A 27 21.89 10.83 34.94
N PRO A 28 22.19 10.41 36.17
CA PRO A 28 23.52 10.16 36.63
C PRO A 28 24.11 8.80 36.28
N ALA A 29 25.43 8.75 36.27
CA ALA A 29 26.26 7.59 35.96
C ALA A 29 25.99 6.37 36.85
N ALA A 30 26.00 5.18 36.21
CA ALA A 30 25.99 3.86 36.84
C ALA A 30 27.43 3.37 37.09
N PRO A 31 27.65 2.51 38.09
CA PRO A 31 28.90 1.81 38.25
C PRO A 31 28.90 0.49 37.47
N GLY A 32 30.10 0.13 37.05
CA GLY A 32 30.39 -0.86 36.08
C GLY A 32 30.35 -2.34 36.53
N SER A 33 30.77 -3.13 35.54
CA SER A 33 31.33 -4.46 35.53
C SER A 33 30.40 -5.64 35.41
N GLY A 34 30.67 -6.43 34.38
CA GLY A 34 30.23 -7.80 34.21
C GLY A 34 30.13 -8.19 32.73
N ASP A 35 31.27 -8.47 32.12
CA ASP A 35 31.35 -9.07 30.79
C ASP A 35 31.06 -10.59 30.88
N PRO A 36 30.01 -11.08 30.24
CA PRO A 36 29.91 -12.50 29.88
C PRO A 36 30.27 -12.65 28.41
N SER A 37 31.56 -12.74 28.13
CA SER A 37 32.10 -13.22 26.85
C SER A 37 31.78 -14.70 26.65
N GLY A 38 30.57 -14.95 26.14
CA GLY A 38 30.16 -16.23 25.55
C GLY A 38 30.07 -16.06 24.04
N SER A 39 31.14 -16.36 23.34
CA SER A 39 31.32 -16.63 21.90
C SER A 39 30.18 -16.28 20.94
N VAL A 40 30.08 -15.01 20.56
CA VAL A 40 29.39 -14.54 19.36
C VAL A 40 30.46 -14.01 18.36
N SER A 41 31.46 -14.78 18.10
CA SER A 41 32.46 -14.46 17.08
C SER A 41 32.19 -15.32 15.85
N ASN A 42 31.36 -14.80 14.91
CA ASN A 42 31.44 -15.07 13.46
C ASN A 42 30.21 -14.55 12.67
N LEU A 43 29.62 -13.40 13.04
CA LEU A 43 28.52 -12.80 12.27
C LEU A 43 28.77 -11.31 11.93
N LYS A 44 30.04 -10.96 11.65
CA LYS A 44 30.41 -9.63 11.16
C LYS A 44 30.63 -9.67 9.64
N GLY A 45 29.55 -9.76 8.86
CA GLY A 45 29.55 -9.29 7.48
C GLY A 45 28.87 -7.93 7.44
N SER A 46 29.36 -6.98 6.64
CA SER A 46 28.69 -5.69 6.46
C SER A 46 27.31 -5.87 5.84
N THR A 47 26.40 -4.93 6.06
CA THR A 47 25.03 -4.96 5.54
C THR A 47 25.01 -5.05 4.01
N GLU A 48 26.00 -4.46 3.33
CA GLU A 48 26.19 -4.53 1.88
C GLU A 48 26.63 -5.93 1.40
N GLU A 49 27.49 -6.62 2.14
CA GLU A 49 27.89 -8.02 1.86
C GLU A 49 26.72 -8.99 1.99
N ARG A 50 25.77 -8.74 2.90
CA ARG A 50 24.59 -9.58 3.09
C ARG A 50 23.53 -9.36 2.01
N ALA A 51 23.32 -8.12 1.57
CA ALA A 51 22.43 -7.81 0.44
C ALA A 51 22.91 -8.47 -0.87
N GLY A 52 24.24 -8.53 -1.09
CA GLY A 52 24.84 -9.25 -2.22
C GLY A 52 24.77 -10.78 -2.11
N ARG A 53 24.68 -11.35 -0.90
CA ARG A 53 24.58 -12.81 -0.68
C ARG A 53 23.21 -13.40 -1.03
N ALA A 54 22.17 -12.60 -1.10
CA ALA A 54 20.82 -13.08 -1.48
C ALA A 54 20.75 -13.65 -2.91
N LEU A 55 21.77 -13.38 -3.73
CA LEU A 55 21.81 -13.76 -5.15
C LEU A 55 22.78 -14.90 -5.50
N SER A 56 23.58 -15.42 -4.57
CA SER A 56 24.51 -16.51 -4.85
C SER A 56 23.94 -17.87 -4.43
N ASP A 57 23.55 -18.67 -5.38
CA ASP A 57 22.94 -20.00 -5.23
C ASP A 57 23.97 -21.14 -5.02
N GLU A 58 25.17 -20.86 -4.50
CA GLU A 58 26.21 -21.85 -4.29
C GLU A 58 26.55 -22.08 -2.81
N GLY A 59 25.69 -22.90 -2.16
CA GLY A 59 26.01 -23.57 -0.90
C GLY A 59 26.21 -25.08 -1.11
N PRO A 60 26.85 -25.80 -0.19
CA PRO A 60 27.14 -27.25 -0.35
C PRO A 60 25.83 -28.02 -0.54
N LYS A 61 25.78 -28.88 -1.56
CA LYS A 61 24.64 -29.73 -1.95
C LYS A 61 24.31 -30.74 -0.81
N ARG A 62 23.60 -30.27 0.22
CA ARG A 62 22.85 -31.12 1.14
C ARG A 62 21.47 -31.37 0.57
N ALA A 63 20.95 -32.57 0.71
CA ALA A 63 19.64 -32.94 0.17
C ALA A 63 18.54 -32.01 0.68
N THR A 64 18.06 -31.14 -0.19
CA THR A 64 16.92 -30.24 0.07
C THR A 64 15.66 -31.09 0.15
N LYS A 65 14.93 -31.00 1.25
CA LYS A 65 13.81 -31.90 1.54
C LYS A 65 12.49 -31.47 0.87
N GLU A 66 12.31 -30.18 0.66
CA GLU A 66 11.11 -29.60 0.05
C GLU A 66 11.46 -28.28 -0.63
N VAL A 67 10.88 -28.03 -1.79
CA VAL A 67 10.96 -26.74 -2.49
C VAL A 67 9.53 -26.30 -2.81
N THR A 68 9.14 -25.14 -2.29
CA THR A 68 7.87 -24.50 -2.64
C THR A 68 8.15 -23.25 -3.46
N VAL A 69 7.35 -23.02 -4.51
CA VAL A 69 7.49 -21.86 -5.38
C VAL A 69 6.21 -21.06 -5.35
N TYR A 70 6.33 -19.76 -5.11
CA TYR A 70 5.26 -18.79 -5.27
C TYR A 70 5.61 -17.83 -6.40
N HIS A 71 4.64 -17.55 -7.26
CA HIS A 71 4.73 -16.51 -8.27
C HIS A 71 4.26 -15.19 -7.69
N LEU A 72 5.10 -14.17 -7.78
CA LEU A 72 4.86 -12.85 -7.22
C LEU A 72 4.32 -11.91 -8.29
N HIS A 73 3.30 -11.13 -7.94
CA HIS A 73 2.63 -10.23 -8.86
C HIS A 73 2.42 -8.85 -8.24
N LYS A 74 2.46 -7.82 -9.06
CA LYS A 74 1.90 -6.49 -8.77
C LYS A 74 0.82 -6.19 -9.79
N PHE A 75 -0.34 -5.72 -9.33
CA PHE A 75 -1.50 -5.47 -10.19
C PHE A 75 -1.81 -6.64 -11.14
N LEU A 76 -1.76 -7.88 -10.63
CA LEU A 76 -1.94 -9.15 -11.37
C LEU A 76 -0.86 -9.45 -12.42
N ARG A 77 0.18 -8.64 -12.53
CA ARG A 77 1.31 -8.86 -13.43
C ARG A 77 2.45 -9.54 -12.68
N LYS A 78 2.98 -10.61 -13.25
CA LYS A 78 4.14 -11.32 -12.68
C LYS A 78 5.36 -10.41 -12.63
N ILE A 79 5.97 -10.30 -11.44
CA ILE A 79 7.17 -9.50 -11.17
C ILE A 79 8.34 -10.35 -10.68
N GLY A 80 8.09 -11.55 -10.17
CA GLY A 80 9.15 -12.40 -9.64
C GLY A 80 8.65 -13.72 -9.11
N THR A 81 9.46 -14.32 -8.25
CA THR A 81 9.15 -15.57 -7.55
C THR A 81 9.74 -15.54 -6.15
N GLU A 82 9.08 -16.22 -5.22
CA GLU A 82 9.67 -16.68 -3.98
C GLU A 82 9.95 -18.20 -4.10
N ARG A 83 11.11 -18.61 -3.64
CA ARG A 83 11.52 -20.02 -3.58
C ARG A 83 11.89 -20.37 -2.15
N ASP A 84 11.14 -21.30 -1.58
CA ASP A 84 11.34 -21.79 -0.24
C ASP A 84 12.03 -23.14 -0.27
N SER A 85 13.03 -23.30 0.57
CA SER A 85 13.76 -24.56 0.69
C SER A 85 13.94 -24.95 2.15
N ALA A 86 13.88 -26.24 2.45
CA ALA A 86 14.08 -26.79 3.78
C ALA A 86 15.31 -27.71 3.80
N THR A 87 16.20 -27.51 4.74
CA THR A 87 17.43 -28.31 4.91
C THR A 87 17.61 -28.69 6.38
N PRO A 88 17.80 -29.97 6.71
CA PRO A 88 18.15 -30.39 8.07
C PRO A 88 19.45 -29.73 8.54
N ALA A 89 19.45 -29.17 9.75
CA ALA A 89 20.63 -28.59 10.39
C ALA A 89 21.30 -29.59 11.38
N PRO A 90 22.59 -29.44 11.68
CA PRO A 90 23.31 -30.34 12.58
C PRO A 90 22.79 -30.36 14.02
N ASP A 91 22.10 -29.29 14.44
CA ASP A 91 21.54 -29.13 15.79
C ASP A 91 20.14 -29.76 15.94
N GLY A 92 19.70 -30.53 14.95
CA GLY A 92 18.39 -31.19 14.96
C GLY A 92 17.23 -30.26 14.55
N THR A 93 17.52 -29.01 14.20
CA THR A 93 16.50 -28.11 13.63
C THR A 93 16.41 -28.27 12.11
N ILE A 94 15.35 -27.71 11.51
CA ILE A 94 15.23 -27.54 10.07
C ILE A 94 15.47 -26.07 9.76
N GLU A 95 16.44 -25.80 8.89
CA GLU A 95 16.66 -24.47 8.33
C GLU A 95 15.78 -24.31 7.09
N TRP A 96 14.88 -23.36 7.15
CA TRP A 96 14.06 -22.91 6.04
C TRP A 96 14.62 -21.60 5.49
N LYS A 97 14.72 -21.51 4.18
CA LYS A 97 15.16 -20.29 3.48
C LYS A 97 14.14 -19.92 2.44
N ALA A 98 13.77 -18.65 2.40
CA ALA A 98 12.98 -18.01 1.36
C ALA A 98 13.85 -17.02 0.61
N ASN A 99 13.99 -17.19 -0.70
CA ASN A 99 14.51 -16.18 -1.62
C ASN A 99 13.33 -15.51 -2.30
N PHE A 100 13.08 -14.28 -1.92
CA PHE A 100 11.95 -13.47 -2.32
C PHE A 100 12.46 -12.33 -3.21
N GLY A 101 12.74 -12.66 -4.47
CA GLY A 101 13.27 -11.70 -5.45
C GLY A 101 12.21 -11.31 -6.46
N PHE A 102 12.05 -10.02 -6.68
CA PHE A 102 11.17 -9.50 -7.72
C PHE A 102 11.76 -8.24 -8.37
N GLN A 103 11.20 -7.88 -9.52
CA GLN A 103 11.54 -6.63 -10.19
C GLN A 103 10.41 -5.61 -9.99
N ASP A 104 10.78 -4.40 -9.60
CA ASP A 104 9.88 -3.27 -9.56
C ASP A 104 10.39 -2.15 -10.48
N ARG A 105 9.59 -1.82 -11.49
CA ARG A 105 9.92 -0.78 -12.48
C ARG A 105 11.32 -0.93 -13.08
N GLY A 106 11.72 -2.18 -13.34
CA GLY A 106 13.02 -2.54 -13.93
C GLY A 106 14.19 -2.61 -12.95
N ASN A 107 13.96 -2.41 -11.65
CA ASN A 107 14.98 -2.59 -10.62
C ASN A 107 14.77 -3.91 -9.87
N GLU A 108 15.84 -4.64 -9.61
CA GLU A 108 15.78 -5.79 -8.72
C GLU A 108 15.55 -5.35 -7.27
N VAL A 109 14.66 -6.09 -6.59
CA VAL A 109 14.37 -5.91 -5.17
C VAL A 109 14.70 -7.23 -4.47
N PRO A 110 15.96 -7.41 -4.05
CA PRO A 110 16.37 -8.61 -3.35
C PRO A 110 15.84 -8.60 -1.92
N LEU A 111 15.15 -9.66 -1.54
CA LEU A 111 14.71 -9.89 -0.18
C LEU A 111 14.86 -11.39 0.13
N ALA A 112 15.31 -11.71 1.32
CA ALA A 112 15.45 -13.08 1.76
C ALA A 112 15.06 -13.21 3.23
N ALA A 113 14.67 -14.42 3.63
CA ALA A 113 14.47 -14.76 5.02
C ALA A 113 14.98 -16.18 5.32
N ALA A 114 15.35 -16.39 6.57
CA ALA A 114 15.69 -17.71 7.09
C ALA A 114 14.98 -17.96 8.42
N PHE A 115 14.55 -19.20 8.60
CA PHE A 115 13.97 -19.67 9.85
C PHE A 115 14.74 -20.91 10.31
N ARG A 116 15.01 -21.02 11.61
CA ARG A 116 15.37 -22.28 12.25
C ARG A 116 14.20 -22.76 13.09
N VAL A 117 13.71 -23.94 12.78
CA VAL A 117 12.48 -24.48 13.36
C VAL A 117 12.76 -25.88 13.89
N THR A 118 12.31 -26.19 15.11
CA THR A 118 12.36 -27.54 15.65
C THR A 118 11.31 -28.44 14.99
N ASP A 119 11.42 -29.74 15.12
CA ASP A 119 10.40 -30.71 14.66
C ASP A 119 9.02 -30.45 15.29
N SER A 120 8.99 -29.89 16.51
CA SER A 120 7.74 -29.46 17.17
C SER A 120 7.18 -28.11 16.70
N GLY A 121 7.80 -27.48 15.70
CA GLY A 121 7.35 -26.22 15.13
C GLY A 121 7.74 -24.96 15.93
N VAL A 122 8.68 -25.07 16.88
CA VAL A 122 9.19 -23.89 17.61
C VAL A 122 10.21 -23.17 16.76
N ILE A 123 9.98 -21.90 16.47
CA ILE A 123 10.91 -21.03 15.76
C ILE A 123 12.04 -20.64 16.71
N LYS A 124 13.25 -21.12 16.46
CA LYS A 124 14.46 -20.78 17.22
C LYS A 124 15.08 -19.46 16.77
N SER A 125 15.05 -19.20 15.47
CA SER A 125 15.44 -17.91 14.91
C SER A 125 14.64 -17.59 13.67
N TYR A 126 14.43 -16.30 13.46
CA TYR A 126 13.93 -15.69 12.25
C TYR A 126 14.90 -14.58 11.85
N GLU A 127 15.25 -14.51 10.58
CA GLU A 127 16.03 -13.42 10.00
C GLU A 127 15.39 -13.02 8.67
N ALA A 128 15.28 -11.69 8.43
CA ALA A 128 14.92 -11.13 7.14
C ALA A 128 15.90 -10.03 6.76
N TRP A 129 16.37 -10.05 5.51
CA TRP A 129 17.35 -9.09 5.02
C TRP A 129 17.17 -8.81 3.54
N GLY A 130 17.60 -7.62 3.12
CA GLY A 130 17.50 -7.17 1.73
C GLY A 130 17.09 -5.72 1.62
N SER A 131 16.23 -5.41 0.65
CA SER A 131 15.74 -4.06 0.44
C SER A 131 14.27 -4.05 0.00
N THR A 132 13.61 -2.93 0.23
CA THR A 132 12.28 -2.64 -0.38
C THR A 132 12.45 -2.06 -1.77
N SER A 133 11.37 -2.00 -2.53
CA SER A 133 11.34 -1.35 -3.84
C SER A 133 11.71 0.14 -3.80
N ARG A 134 11.59 0.80 -2.62
CA ARG A 134 12.08 2.17 -2.38
C ARG A 134 13.47 2.24 -1.78
N MET A 135 14.21 1.13 -1.83
CA MET A 135 15.60 1.03 -1.38
C MET A 135 15.81 1.24 0.13
N SER A 136 14.77 1.04 0.94
CA SER A 136 14.95 0.91 2.39
C SER A 136 15.60 -0.43 2.69
N VAL A 137 16.68 -0.41 3.45
CA VAL A 137 17.39 -1.63 3.87
C VAL A 137 16.57 -2.34 4.94
N ILE A 138 16.44 -3.66 4.80
CA ILE A 138 15.83 -4.55 5.79
C ILE A 138 16.94 -5.39 6.39
N ASP A 139 17.08 -5.36 7.71
CA ASP A 139 17.94 -6.27 8.50
C ASP A 139 17.25 -6.45 9.85
N GLU A 140 16.47 -7.53 9.96
CA GLU A 140 15.70 -7.85 11.16
C GLU A 140 15.96 -9.28 11.57
N ARG A 141 16.09 -9.51 12.87
CA ARG A 141 16.28 -10.84 13.47
C ARG A 141 15.49 -10.96 14.76
N ALA A 142 14.93 -12.14 14.98
CA ALA A 142 14.35 -12.54 16.25
C ALA A 142 14.93 -13.89 16.66
N ILE A 143 15.63 -13.95 17.79
CA ILE A 143 16.34 -15.15 18.27
C ILE A 143 15.75 -15.55 19.61
N LEU A 144 15.31 -16.81 19.72
CA LEU A 144 14.77 -17.37 20.95
C LEU A 144 15.89 -17.61 21.96
N ASP A 145 15.76 -16.99 23.13
CA ASP A 145 16.67 -17.18 24.26
C ASP A 145 16.22 -18.33 25.17
N SER A 146 17.11 -18.74 26.07
CA SER A 146 16.91 -19.85 27.03
C SER A 146 15.75 -19.61 28.01
N ASP A 147 15.41 -18.35 28.31
CA ASP A 147 14.29 -17.97 29.18
C ASP A 147 12.92 -17.93 28.47
N GLY A 148 12.89 -18.31 27.18
CA GLY A 148 11.69 -18.30 26.34
C GLY A 148 11.31 -16.92 25.79
N SER A 149 12.15 -15.90 25.96
CA SER A 149 11.99 -14.60 25.29
C SER A 149 12.69 -14.60 23.93
N TYR A 150 12.25 -13.71 23.04
CA TYR A 150 12.96 -13.40 21.79
C TYR A 150 13.79 -12.14 21.94
N VAL A 151 15.05 -12.20 21.54
CA VAL A 151 15.89 -11.01 21.37
C VAL A 151 15.74 -10.55 19.92
N VAL A 152 15.17 -9.37 19.75
CA VAL A 152 14.87 -8.77 18.46
C VAL A 152 15.91 -7.71 18.14
N HIS A 153 16.49 -7.78 16.94
CA HIS A 153 17.40 -6.80 16.38
C HIS A 153 16.79 -6.22 15.11
N ARG A 154 16.77 -4.90 15.00
CA ARG A 154 16.38 -4.16 13.79
C ARG A 154 17.45 -3.16 13.44
N LEU A 155 17.63 -2.88 12.15
CA LEU A 155 18.59 -1.90 11.66
C LEU A 155 18.32 -0.52 12.29
N GLY A 156 19.35 0.02 12.95
CA GLY A 156 19.25 1.36 13.58
C GLY A 156 18.55 1.41 14.94
N GLU A 157 18.08 0.27 15.46
CA GLU A 157 17.43 0.18 16.77
C GLU A 157 18.27 -0.57 17.80
N ALA A 158 18.13 -0.24 19.08
CA ALA A 158 18.70 -1.01 20.16
C ALA A 158 17.98 -2.38 20.25
N PRO A 159 18.70 -3.48 20.58
CA PRO A 159 18.08 -4.78 20.75
C PRO A 159 16.94 -4.74 21.79
N LYS A 160 15.81 -5.38 21.45
CA LYS A 160 14.62 -5.44 22.30
C LYS A 160 14.35 -6.87 22.71
N ARG A 161 14.07 -7.12 23.99
CA ARG A 161 13.67 -8.44 24.49
C ARG A 161 12.14 -8.49 24.58
N VAL A 162 11.55 -9.51 23.96
CA VAL A 162 10.11 -9.70 23.92
C VAL A 162 9.77 -11.11 24.41
N LYS A 163 8.98 -11.20 25.47
CA LYS A 163 8.49 -12.49 25.98
C LYS A 163 7.03 -12.65 25.53
N PRO A 164 6.74 -13.59 24.59
CA PRO A 164 5.39 -13.79 24.14
C PRO A 164 4.49 -14.31 25.25
N GLN A 165 3.26 -13.86 25.28
CA GLN A 165 2.22 -14.36 26.17
C GLN A 165 1.09 -14.94 25.32
N GLY A 166 0.69 -16.19 25.61
CA GLY A 166 -0.32 -16.88 24.84
C GLY A 166 0.15 -17.30 23.44
N PRO A 167 -0.78 -17.52 22.50
CA PRO A 167 -0.46 -17.83 21.11
C PRO A 167 0.26 -16.64 20.43
N PHE A 168 1.33 -16.93 19.71
CA PHE A 168 2.10 -15.92 19.00
C PHE A 168 2.65 -16.45 17.69
N ALA A 169 2.97 -15.52 16.79
CA ALA A 169 3.69 -15.77 15.55
C ALA A 169 4.99 -14.93 15.50
N VAL A 170 5.92 -15.35 14.67
CA VAL A 170 7.16 -14.61 14.40
C VAL A 170 7.16 -14.25 12.92
N ALA A 171 6.94 -12.99 12.62
CA ALA A 171 6.96 -12.42 11.27
C ALA A 171 7.05 -10.89 11.35
N SER A 172 7.36 -10.24 10.26
CA SER A 172 7.31 -8.78 10.14
C SER A 172 6.51 -8.35 8.92
N GLY A 173 6.19 -7.06 8.81
CA GLY A 173 5.41 -6.49 7.71
C GLY A 173 6.05 -6.65 6.31
N TYR A 174 7.33 -7.01 6.25
CA TYR A 174 8.03 -7.38 5.01
C TYR A 174 8.27 -8.88 4.93
N ALA A 175 7.46 -9.65 5.64
CA ALA A 175 7.60 -11.09 5.66
C ALA A 175 7.40 -11.67 4.26
N PRO A 176 8.33 -12.54 3.79
CA PRO A 176 8.09 -13.36 2.64
C PRO A 176 6.89 -14.29 2.87
N VAL A 177 6.39 -14.91 1.81
CA VAL A 177 5.22 -15.80 1.88
C VAL A 177 5.46 -16.96 2.86
N LEU A 178 6.70 -17.45 2.93
CA LEU A 178 7.11 -18.47 3.90
C LEU A 178 6.83 -18.04 5.36
N ALA A 179 7.10 -16.79 5.72
CA ALA A 179 6.83 -16.29 7.06
C ALA A 179 5.31 -16.29 7.36
N GLN A 180 4.50 -15.96 6.37
CA GLN A 180 3.05 -16.00 6.49
C GLN A 180 2.54 -17.45 6.60
N ASP A 181 3.13 -18.39 5.86
CA ASP A 181 2.79 -19.81 5.96
C ASP A 181 3.09 -20.35 7.38
N PHE A 182 4.24 -20.02 7.97
CA PHE A 182 4.53 -20.36 9.37
C PHE A 182 3.55 -19.72 10.36
N MET A 183 3.20 -18.46 10.16
CA MET A 183 2.21 -17.75 10.97
C MET A 183 0.86 -18.47 10.95
N LEU A 184 0.37 -18.84 9.78
CA LEU A 184 -0.92 -19.51 9.59
C LEU A 184 -0.91 -20.94 10.13
N ARG A 185 0.17 -21.70 9.92
CA ARG A 185 0.35 -23.03 10.55
C ARG A 185 0.31 -22.93 12.08
N LYS A 186 0.95 -21.91 12.65
CA LYS A 186 0.93 -21.66 14.09
C LYS A 186 -0.47 -21.30 14.57
N TRP A 187 -1.19 -20.48 13.81
CA TRP A 187 -2.60 -20.13 14.08
C TRP A 187 -3.49 -21.38 14.14
N ILE A 188 -3.38 -22.25 13.12
CA ILE A 188 -4.12 -23.52 13.07
C ILE A 188 -3.77 -24.40 14.26
N ALA A 189 -2.48 -24.61 14.53
CA ALA A 189 -1.98 -25.45 15.62
C ALA A 189 -2.37 -24.92 17.02
N SER A 190 -2.64 -23.61 17.14
CA SER A 190 -3.08 -22.96 18.38
C SER A 190 -4.60 -22.98 18.57
N GLY A 191 -5.35 -23.70 17.74
CA GLY A 191 -6.82 -23.78 17.82
C GLY A 191 -7.55 -22.60 17.18
N ARG A 192 -6.89 -21.90 16.24
CA ARG A 192 -7.48 -20.78 15.47
C ARG A 192 -7.99 -19.63 16.35
N PRO A 193 -7.19 -19.08 17.26
CA PRO A 193 -7.61 -17.95 18.09
C PRO A 193 -7.88 -16.72 17.22
N GLN A 194 -8.86 -15.90 17.60
CA GLN A 194 -9.17 -14.67 16.89
C GLN A 194 -7.99 -13.67 16.89
N THR A 195 -7.19 -13.69 17.95
CA THR A 195 -6.02 -12.83 18.07
C THR A 195 -4.78 -13.61 18.48
N MET A 196 -3.63 -13.20 17.98
CA MET A 196 -2.30 -13.71 18.34
C MET A 196 -1.32 -12.56 18.53
N ALA A 197 -0.38 -12.72 19.45
CA ALA A 197 0.72 -11.78 19.54
C ALA A 197 1.66 -11.94 18.32
N LEU A 198 2.24 -10.83 17.85
CA LEU A 198 3.24 -10.83 16.80
C LEU A 198 4.61 -10.46 17.39
N ILE A 199 5.63 -11.26 17.07
CA ILE A 199 7.02 -10.97 17.36
C ILE A 199 7.63 -10.45 16.07
N PRO A 200 8.26 -9.29 16.06
CA PRO A 200 8.80 -8.50 17.19
C PRO A 200 7.79 -7.67 17.96
N GLU A 201 6.68 -7.27 17.38
CA GLU A 201 5.67 -6.46 18.03
C GLU A 201 4.33 -6.50 17.28
N GLY A 202 3.26 -6.20 17.98
CA GLY A 202 1.92 -6.10 17.42
C GLY A 202 0.97 -7.22 17.84
N THR A 203 -0.21 -7.18 17.26
CA THR A 203 -1.26 -8.18 17.44
C THR A 203 -1.89 -8.48 16.10
N LEU A 204 -1.93 -9.74 15.76
CA LEU A 204 -2.66 -10.25 14.61
C LEU A 204 -4.13 -10.46 14.96
N THR A 205 -5.02 -10.09 14.07
CA THR A 205 -6.42 -10.54 14.07
C THR A 205 -6.61 -11.40 12.84
N ILE A 206 -7.02 -12.65 13.03
CA ILE A 206 -7.15 -13.65 11.96
C ILE A 206 -8.58 -14.20 11.98
N GLU A 207 -9.26 -14.09 10.85
CA GLU A 207 -10.66 -14.48 10.70
C GLU A 207 -10.84 -15.38 9.47
N SER A 208 -11.40 -16.58 9.66
CA SER A 208 -11.86 -17.39 8.53
C SER A 208 -13.11 -16.74 7.91
N ARG A 209 -13.08 -16.57 6.60
CA ARG A 209 -14.20 -16.04 5.80
C ARG A 209 -15.04 -17.15 5.20
N GLY A 210 -14.64 -18.40 5.43
CA GLY A 210 -15.28 -19.57 4.93
C GLY A 210 -14.52 -20.25 3.81
N LYS A 211 -15.12 -21.30 3.28
CA LYS A 211 -14.56 -22.07 2.16
C LYS A 211 -15.29 -21.70 0.88
N GLU A 212 -14.52 -21.56 -0.18
CA GLU A 212 -14.98 -21.15 -1.50
C GLU A 212 -14.47 -22.15 -2.56
N PRO A 213 -15.33 -22.63 -3.49
CA PRO A 213 -14.89 -23.45 -4.60
C PRO A 213 -14.33 -22.59 -5.74
N TYR A 214 -13.18 -22.98 -6.28
CA TYR A 214 -12.54 -22.33 -7.41
C TYR A 214 -12.33 -23.32 -8.56
N PRO A 215 -12.64 -22.94 -9.81
CA PRO A 215 -12.33 -23.77 -10.98
C PRO A 215 -10.83 -23.73 -11.24
N LEU A 216 -10.19 -24.89 -11.27
CA LEU A 216 -8.78 -25.04 -11.60
C LEU A 216 -8.65 -26.16 -12.64
N GLU A 217 -8.36 -25.78 -13.89
CA GLU A 217 -8.40 -26.70 -15.04
C GLU A 217 -9.73 -27.44 -15.11
N ASP A 218 -9.72 -28.77 -15.16
CA ASP A 218 -10.92 -29.61 -15.20
C ASP A 218 -11.49 -29.97 -13.81
N LYS A 219 -11.00 -29.33 -12.75
CA LYS A 219 -11.36 -29.64 -11.36
C LYS A 219 -11.87 -28.40 -10.64
N SER A 220 -12.60 -28.64 -9.56
CA SER A 220 -12.90 -27.62 -8.55
C SER A 220 -12.03 -27.88 -7.32
N VAL A 221 -11.33 -26.85 -6.87
CA VAL A 221 -10.58 -26.88 -5.61
C VAL A 221 -11.30 -26.03 -4.58
N GLU A 222 -11.48 -26.58 -3.38
CA GLU A 222 -12.04 -25.83 -2.26
C GLU A 222 -10.89 -25.20 -1.47
N LEU A 223 -10.90 -23.88 -1.32
CA LEU A 223 -9.92 -23.14 -0.56
C LEU A 223 -10.61 -22.39 0.57
N GLU A 224 -9.99 -22.37 1.74
CA GLU A 224 -10.43 -21.55 2.87
C GLU A 224 -9.88 -20.12 2.70
N HIS A 225 -10.75 -19.15 2.58
CA HIS A 225 -10.44 -17.74 2.59
C HIS A 225 -10.26 -17.26 4.04
N VAL A 226 -9.15 -16.62 4.35
CA VAL A 226 -8.82 -16.10 5.67
C VAL A 226 -8.36 -14.65 5.54
N SER A 227 -8.92 -13.77 6.34
CA SER A 227 -8.50 -12.37 6.44
C SER A 227 -7.54 -12.21 7.63
N VAL A 228 -6.39 -11.58 7.38
CA VAL A 228 -5.35 -11.29 8.38
C VAL A 228 -5.17 -9.79 8.50
N ARG A 229 -5.14 -9.26 9.73
CA ARG A 229 -4.83 -7.86 10.03
C ARG A 229 -3.75 -7.78 11.10
N GLY A 230 -2.91 -6.75 11.03
CA GLY A 230 -1.86 -6.48 12.01
C GLY A 230 -0.46 -6.93 11.59
N LEU A 231 -0.31 -7.64 10.46
CA LEU A 231 1.01 -7.91 9.87
C LEU A 231 1.49 -6.73 9.03
N ALA A 232 0.67 -6.30 8.10
CA ALA A 232 0.84 -5.05 7.35
C ALA A 232 -0.28 -4.08 7.68
N TRP A 233 -0.16 -2.82 7.25
CA TRP A 233 -1.25 -1.86 7.40
C TRP A 233 -2.45 -2.28 6.53
N GLY A 234 -3.64 -2.31 7.15
CA GLY A 234 -4.89 -2.80 6.53
C GLY A 234 -5.04 -4.31 6.67
N ARG A 235 -5.54 -4.93 5.62
CA ARG A 235 -5.78 -6.37 5.59
C ARG A 235 -4.92 -7.08 4.55
N GLU A 236 -4.69 -8.34 4.82
CA GLU A 236 -4.25 -9.33 3.85
C GLU A 236 -5.32 -10.40 3.73
N ASP A 237 -5.58 -10.84 2.53
CA ASP A 237 -6.46 -11.94 2.25
C ASP A 237 -5.62 -13.13 1.78
N VAL A 238 -5.78 -14.27 2.44
CA VAL A 238 -4.99 -15.48 2.17
C VAL A 238 -5.90 -16.68 1.95
N TRP A 239 -5.44 -17.65 1.18
CA TRP A 239 -6.17 -18.87 0.89
C TRP A 239 -5.36 -20.08 1.29
N LEU A 240 -6.03 -20.99 2.01
CA LEU A 240 -5.47 -22.25 2.47
C LEU A 240 -6.16 -23.42 1.76
N ASP A 241 -5.40 -24.47 1.44
CA ASP A 241 -5.96 -25.72 0.98
C ASP A 241 -6.54 -26.56 2.15
N GLY A 242 -7.19 -27.69 1.84
CA GLY A 242 -7.76 -28.60 2.84
C GLY A 242 -6.76 -29.18 3.84
N SER A 243 -5.46 -29.07 3.59
CA SER A 243 -4.37 -29.48 4.50
C SER A 243 -3.84 -28.31 5.34
N GLY A 244 -4.35 -27.10 5.14
CA GLY A 244 -3.90 -25.87 5.81
C GLY A 244 -2.63 -25.26 5.22
N LYS A 245 -2.24 -25.64 4.01
CA LYS A 245 -1.11 -25.04 3.28
C LYS A 245 -1.53 -23.74 2.62
N LEU A 246 -0.65 -22.75 2.69
CA LEU A 246 -0.86 -21.46 2.03
C LEU A 246 -0.81 -21.61 0.50
N ILE A 247 -1.85 -21.17 -0.18
CA ILE A 247 -2.00 -21.21 -1.64
C ILE A 247 -1.79 -19.82 -2.24
N ALA A 248 -2.37 -18.78 -1.66
CA ALA A 248 -2.24 -17.44 -2.18
C ALA A 248 -2.33 -16.38 -1.09
N VAL A 249 -1.73 -15.23 -1.38
CA VAL A 249 -1.79 -13.99 -0.61
C VAL A 249 -2.20 -12.87 -1.55
N VAL A 250 -3.15 -12.05 -1.13
CA VAL A 250 -3.51 -10.79 -1.77
C VAL A 250 -3.38 -9.70 -0.71
N THR A 251 -2.46 -8.79 -0.93
CA THR A 251 -2.10 -7.76 0.03
C THR A 251 -1.61 -6.48 -0.66
N ARG A 252 -0.96 -5.62 0.08
CA ARG A 252 -0.23 -4.44 -0.41
C ARG A 252 1.24 -4.56 -0.04
N ASP A 253 2.10 -4.05 -0.91
CA ASP A 253 3.51 -3.93 -0.59
C ASP A 253 3.79 -2.65 0.23
N ALA A 254 5.05 -2.43 0.54
CA ALA A 254 5.50 -1.25 1.27
C ALA A 254 5.17 0.10 0.61
N GLU A 255 4.82 0.08 -0.66
CA GLU A 255 4.44 1.26 -1.43
C GLU A 255 2.92 1.39 -1.61
N PHE A 256 2.16 0.53 -0.94
CA PHE A 256 0.71 0.38 -1.05
C PHE A 256 0.24 -0.05 -2.45
N ASP A 257 1.15 -0.56 -3.29
CA ASP A 257 0.78 -1.19 -4.55
C ASP A 257 0.13 -2.55 -4.31
N ALA A 258 -0.81 -2.92 -5.19
CA ALA A 258 -1.45 -4.23 -5.15
C ALA A 258 -0.39 -5.33 -5.33
N PHE A 259 -0.21 -6.16 -4.32
CA PHE A 259 0.74 -7.25 -4.31
C PHE A 259 0.03 -8.59 -4.13
N GLN A 260 0.40 -9.57 -4.93
CA GLN A 260 -0.15 -10.90 -4.85
C GLN A 260 0.96 -11.94 -4.94
N ALA A 261 0.81 -13.01 -4.18
CA ALA A 261 1.61 -14.21 -4.30
C ALA A 261 0.69 -15.41 -4.50
N VAL A 262 1.03 -16.30 -5.40
CA VAL A 262 0.27 -17.51 -5.65
C VAL A 262 1.20 -18.69 -5.87
N ARG A 263 0.89 -19.81 -5.20
CA ARG A 263 1.66 -21.04 -5.28
C ARG A 263 1.66 -21.61 -6.71
N GLU A 264 2.79 -22.18 -7.12
CA GLU A 264 2.89 -22.90 -8.39
C GLU A 264 1.80 -23.98 -8.50
N GLY A 265 1.19 -24.11 -9.68
CA GLY A 265 0.03 -24.95 -9.90
C GLY A 265 -1.34 -24.29 -9.66
N TYR A 266 -1.38 -23.10 -9.03
CA TYR A 266 -2.63 -22.37 -8.76
C TYR A 266 -2.72 -21.02 -9.48
N LEU A 267 -1.79 -20.73 -10.39
CA LEU A 267 -1.68 -19.41 -11.04
C LEU A 267 -2.96 -18.98 -11.75
N ALA A 268 -3.69 -19.90 -12.33
CA ALA A 268 -4.96 -19.63 -13.03
C ALA A 268 -6.04 -19.04 -12.10
N LEU A 269 -5.93 -19.24 -10.79
CA LEU A 269 -6.90 -18.74 -9.81
C LEU A 269 -6.70 -17.27 -9.42
N LEU A 270 -5.53 -16.69 -9.69
CA LEU A 270 -5.15 -15.36 -9.20
C LEU A 270 -6.20 -14.27 -9.48
N PRO A 271 -6.81 -14.17 -10.68
CA PRO A 271 -7.85 -13.16 -10.91
C PRO A 271 -9.09 -13.37 -10.03
N ALA A 272 -9.53 -14.61 -9.85
CA ALA A 272 -10.69 -14.94 -9.03
C ALA A 272 -10.43 -14.68 -7.53
N LEU A 273 -9.24 -15.05 -7.04
CA LEU A 273 -8.82 -14.78 -5.65
C LEU A 273 -8.74 -13.28 -5.38
N SER A 274 -8.20 -12.50 -6.30
CA SER A 274 -8.14 -11.04 -6.18
C SER A 274 -9.53 -10.39 -6.19
N ALA A 275 -10.45 -10.93 -6.98
CA ALA A 275 -11.85 -10.48 -6.99
C ALA A 275 -12.56 -10.82 -5.66
N SER A 276 -12.33 -12.03 -5.12
CA SER A 276 -12.87 -12.44 -3.81
C SER A 276 -12.37 -11.55 -2.68
N ALA A 277 -11.06 -11.23 -2.62
CA ALA A 277 -10.50 -10.26 -1.68
C ALA A 277 -11.19 -8.88 -1.76
N GLY A 278 -11.39 -8.39 -2.98
CA GLY A 278 -12.09 -7.12 -3.22
C GLY A 278 -13.54 -7.15 -2.72
N ALA A 279 -14.28 -8.24 -2.98
CA ALA A 279 -15.65 -8.42 -2.55
C ALA A 279 -15.78 -8.50 -1.01
N ASP A 280 -14.88 -9.25 -0.36
CA ASP A 280 -14.84 -9.32 1.10
C ASP A 280 -14.47 -7.96 1.72
N GLY A 281 -13.52 -7.24 1.13
CA GLY A 281 -13.18 -5.89 1.53
C GLY A 281 -14.38 -4.93 1.49
N VAL A 282 -15.15 -4.94 0.40
CA VAL A 282 -16.37 -4.13 0.26
C VAL A 282 -17.43 -4.53 1.29
N LYS A 283 -17.60 -5.84 1.56
CA LYS A 283 -18.51 -6.33 2.60
C LYS A 283 -18.10 -5.80 3.98
N TRP A 284 -16.85 -5.91 4.34
CA TRP A 284 -16.32 -5.39 5.60
C TRP A 284 -16.51 -3.87 5.70
N MET A 285 -16.21 -3.13 4.65
CA MET A 285 -16.42 -1.68 4.60
C MET A 285 -17.90 -1.31 4.83
N SER A 286 -18.82 -2.12 4.30
CA SER A 286 -20.27 -1.95 4.54
C SER A 286 -20.64 -2.18 6.03
N GLU A 287 -20.01 -3.14 6.69
CA GLU A 287 -20.22 -3.40 8.11
C GLU A 287 -19.69 -2.25 8.97
N VAL A 288 -18.49 -1.75 8.66
CA VAL A 288 -17.93 -0.55 9.31
C VAL A 288 -18.82 0.69 9.10
N ALA A 289 -19.34 0.88 7.90
CA ALA A 289 -20.24 1.99 7.60
C ALA A 289 -21.55 1.95 8.41
N LYS A 290 -22.05 0.74 8.75
CA LYS A 290 -23.24 0.58 9.62
C LYS A 290 -22.95 0.94 11.07
N SER A 291 -21.72 0.69 11.55
CA SER A 291 -21.32 1.00 12.93
C SER A 291 -20.90 2.46 13.13
N ALA A 292 -20.67 3.21 12.04
CA ALA A 292 -20.32 4.62 12.12
C ALA A 292 -21.51 5.44 12.66
N GLU A 293 -21.24 6.26 13.66
CA GLU A 293 -22.23 7.21 14.15
C GLU A 293 -22.62 8.16 13.01
N ARG A 294 -23.91 8.26 12.79
CA ARG A 294 -24.46 9.23 11.84
C ARG A 294 -25.21 10.29 12.63
N PRO A 295 -25.07 11.58 12.27
CA PRO A 295 -25.94 12.60 12.81
C PRO A 295 -27.41 12.20 12.55
N SER A 296 -28.31 12.57 13.45
CA SER A 296 -29.75 12.35 13.29
C SER A 296 -30.22 12.79 11.89
N SER A 297 -31.15 12.04 11.32
CA SER A 297 -31.78 12.42 10.05
C SER A 297 -32.43 13.80 10.18
N GLY A 298 -32.17 14.70 9.23
CA GLY A 298 -32.77 16.02 9.20
C GLY A 298 -31.76 17.14 8.98
N VAL A 299 -32.20 18.35 9.19
CA VAL A 299 -31.39 19.56 9.05
C VAL A 299 -30.43 19.67 10.24
N ILE A 300 -29.14 19.86 9.95
CA ILE A 300 -28.10 20.04 10.94
C ILE A 300 -27.48 21.43 10.80
N ALA A 301 -27.31 22.13 11.92
CA ALA A 301 -26.66 23.43 11.99
C ALA A 301 -25.37 23.35 12.82
N LEU A 302 -24.23 23.57 12.19
CA LEU A 302 -22.92 23.76 12.86
C LEU A 302 -22.81 25.23 13.23
N VAL A 303 -22.56 25.55 14.51
CA VAL A 303 -22.68 26.93 15.01
C VAL A 303 -21.42 27.34 15.78
N GLY A 304 -20.94 28.57 15.52
CA GLY A 304 -19.89 29.22 16.31
C GLY A 304 -18.47 29.04 15.78
N ALA A 305 -18.30 28.39 14.63
CA ALA A 305 -16.98 28.22 14.03
C ALA A 305 -16.49 29.44 13.26
N ASP A 306 -15.20 29.47 12.99
CA ASP A 306 -14.65 30.27 11.90
C ASP A 306 -14.87 29.51 10.58
N LEU A 307 -15.47 30.17 9.59
CA LEU A 307 -15.74 29.55 8.29
C LEU A 307 -14.78 30.08 7.23
N VAL A 308 -13.99 29.21 6.66
CA VAL A 308 -13.20 29.43 5.44
C VAL A 308 -13.94 28.76 4.29
N ASP A 309 -14.62 29.54 3.45
CA ASP A 309 -15.57 29.02 2.43
C ASP A 309 -14.91 28.65 1.09
N GLY A 310 -13.58 28.75 0.98
CA GLY A 310 -12.83 28.45 -0.24
C GLY A 310 -12.88 29.54 -1.31
N THR A 311 -13.53 30.67 -1.07
CA THR A 311 -13.62 31.78 -2.06
C THR A 311 -12.39 32.70 -2.08
N GLY A 312 -11.42 32.47 -1.19
CA GLY A 312 -10.25 33.35 -1.01
C GLY A 312 -10.52 34.62 -0.19
N LYS A 313 -11.73 34.82 0.29
CA LYS A 313 -12.09 35.91 1.20
C LYS A 313 -11.61 35.62 2.63
N PRO A 314 -11.50 36.61 3.50
CA PRO A 314 -11.24 36.40 4.92
C PRO A 314 -12.26 35.45 5.56
N ALA A 315 -11.81 34.68 6.56
CA ALA A 315 -12.68 33.77 7.30
C ALA A 315 -13.85 34.54 7.96
N VAL A 316 -15.04 33.95 7.90
CA VAL A 316 -16.24 34.48 8.57
C VAL A 316 -16.21 33.99 10.02
N GLN A 317 -16.10 34.93 10.96
CA GLN A 317 -16.13 34.66 12.39
C GLN A 317 -17.55 34.37 12.86
N ASP A 318 -17.70 33.55 13.91
CA ASP A 318 -19.01 33.14 14.46
C ASP A 318 -20.00 32.74 13.37
N ALA A 319 -19.61 31.79 12.56
CA ALA A 319 -20.38 31.32 11.43
C ALA A 319 -21.39 30.24 11.80
N VAL A 320 -22.40 30.11 10.94
CA VAL A 320 -23.32 28.97 10.90
C VAL A 320 -23.24 28.31 9.54
N VAL A 321 -23.12 26.99 9.53
CA VAL A 321 -23.26 26.16 8.34
C VAL A 321 -24.42 25.21 8.56
N ILE A 322 -25.43 25.30 7.71
CA ILE A 322 -26.62 24.45 7.74
C ILE A 322 -26.57 23.50 6.56
N TYR A 323 -26.74 22.21 6.81
CA TYR A 323 -26.89 21.22 5.76
C TYR A 323 -28.08 20.30 6.02
N ASP A 324 -28.72 19.85 4.93
CA ASP A 324 -29.76 18.83 4.91
C ASP A 324 -29.25 17.67 4.04
N ARG A 325 -29.02 16.53 4.68
CA ARG A 325 -28.44 15.35 4.04
C ARG A 325 -27.08 15.65 3.38
N ASP A 326 -27.04 15.72 2.06
CA ASP A 326 -25.85 15.89 1.23
C ASP A 326 -25.65 17.32 0.70
N LYS A 327 -26.50 18.28 1.14
CA LYS A 327 -26.49 19.65 0.61
C LYS A 327 -26.32 20.70 1.68
N ILE A 328 -25.40 21.62 1.46
CA ILE A 328 -25.31 22.84 2.26
C ILE A 328 -26.49 23.74 1.84
N VAL A 329 -27.35 24.08 2.82
CA VAL A 329 -28.55 24.90 2.63
C VAL A 329 -28.24 26.39 2.87
N ALA A 330 -27.35 26.64 3.87
CA ALA A 330 -26.91 28.00 4.19
C ALA A 330 -25.53 27.96 4.84
N ALA A 331 -24.71 28.98 4.57
CA ALA A 331 -23.43 29.19 5.21
C ALA A 331 -23.09 30.68 5.32
N GLY A 332 -22.62 31.16 6.47
CA GLY A 332 -22.23 32.56 6.65
C GLY A 332 -22.30 33.02 8.10
N PRO A 333 -22.26 34.36 8.33
CA PRO A 333 -22.31 34.91 9.69
C PRO A 333 -23.59 34.54 10.43
N ARG A 334 -23.48 34.11 11.68
CA ARG A 334 -24.60 33.70 12.54
C ARG A 334 -25.71 34.73 12.59
N ALA A 335 -25.35 36.01 12.65
CA ALA A 335 -26.32 37.10 12.70
C ALA A 335 -27.21 37.25 11.44
N LYS A 336 -26.83 36.59 10.32
CA LYS A 336 -27.52 36.65 9.03
C LYS A 336 -28.25 35.40 8.65
N ILE A 337 -28.12 34.32 9.44
CA ILE A 337 -28.69 33.00 9.11
C ILE A 337 -29.71 32.60 10.17
N THR A 338 -30.92 32.33 9.74
CA THR A 338 -31.96 31.77 10.62
C THR A 338 -31.83 30.25 10.62
N ILE A 339 -31.59 29.66 11.78
CA ILE A 339 -31.59 28.20 11.96
C ILE A 339 -33.03 27.71 11.92
N PRO A 340 -33.37 26.74 11.06
CA PRO A 340 -34.72 26.20 11.00
C PRO A 340 -35.17 25.59 12.31
N ALA A 341 -36.44 25.76 12.66
CA ALA A 341 -37.02 25.09 13.80
C ALA A 341 -36.92 23.56 13.65
N GLY A 342 -36.45 22.86 14.70
CA GLY A 342 -36.24 21.41 14.68
C GLY A 342 -34.89 20.96 14.07
N ALA A 343 -34.01 21.88 13.65
CA ALA A 343 -32.66 21.53 13.25
C ALA A 343 -31.85 21.03 14.46
N THR A 344 -31.07 19.97 14.27
CA THR A 344 -30.07 19.56 15.25
C THR A 344 -28.91 20.56 15.24
N THR A 345 -28.69 21.23 16.36
CA THR A 345 -27.61 22.20 16.50
C THR A 345 -26.39 21.55 17.13
N ILE A 346 -25.24 21.68 16.50
CA ILE A 346 -23.93 21.23 17.01
C ILE A 346 -23.05 22.47 17.25
N ASP A 347 -22.65 22.68 18.49
CA ASP A 347 -21.70 23.73 18.85
C ASP A 347 -20.29 23.32 18.40
N VAL A 348 -19.71 24.13 17.54
CA VAL A 348 -18.36 23.98 17.00
C VAL A 348 -17.50 25.23 17.28
N THR A 349 -17.83 25.96 18.35
CA THR A 349 -17.08 27.15 18.81
C THR A 349 -15.61 26.80 19.00
N GLY A 350 -14.73 27.67 18.54
CA GLY A 350 -13.27 27.47 18.60
C GLY A 350 -12.71 26.50 17.54
N LYS A 351 -13.57 26.01 16.63
CA LYS A 351 -13.16 25.19 15.47
C LYS A 351 -13.23 26.01 14.19
N THR A 352 -12.55 25.52 13.17
CA THR A 352 -12.64 26.09 11.82
C THR A 352 -13.33 25.10 10.89
N ILE A 353 -14.33 25.56 10.16
CA ILE A 353 -15.00 24.80 9.10
C ILE A 353 -14.33 25.13 7.77
N LEU A 354 -13.94 24.08 7.05
CA LEU A 354 -13.31 24.14 5.73
C LEU A 354 -14.12 23.28 4.76
N PRO A 355 -14.10 23.57 3.44
CA PRO A 355 -14.49 22.58 2.44
C PRO A 355 -13.66 21.31 2.61
N GLY A 356 -14.26 20.15 2.35
CA GLY A 356 -13.53 18.89 2.39
C GLY A 356 -12.31 18.92 1.46
N LEU A 357 -11.21 18.37 1.94
CA LEU A 357 -9.97 18.32 1.17
C LEU A 357 -10.09 17.35 0.00
N TRP A 358 -9.28 17.57 -1.03
CA TRP A 358 -9.15 16.71 -2.20
C TRP A 358 -7.74 16.16 -2.25
N ASP A 359 -7.61 14.83 -2.37
CA ASP A 359 -6.37 14.19 -2.77
C ASP A 359 -6.39 13.96 -4.28
N MET A 360 -5.62 14.77 -5.01
CA MET A 360 -5.61 14.78 -6.47
C MET A 360 -4.65 13.74 -7.07
N HIS A 361 -3.93 12.97 -6.25
CA HIS A 361 -3.06 11.89 -6.68
C HIS A 361 -3.09 10.73 -5.70
N ALA A 362 -4.23 10.07 -5.65
CA ALA A 362 -4.45 8.93 -4.77
C ALA A 362 -4.20 7.59 -5.49
N HIS A 363 -3.87 6.59 -4.70
CA HIS A 363 -3.95 5.17 -5.03
C HIS A 363 -4.78 4.50 -3.93
N PHE A 364 -6.08 4.39 -4.14
CA PHE A 364 -7.00 3.83 -3.13
C PHE A 364 -6.87 2.30 -3.09
N GLY A 365 -5.75 1.83 -2.59
CA GLY A 365 -5.30 0.46 -2.71
C GLY A 365 -6.07 -0.55 -1.88
N GLN A 366 -6.76 -0.15 -0.81
CA GLN A 366 -7.54 -1.04 0.07
C GLN A 366 -8.70 -0.28 0.70
N VAL A 367 -9.70 -1.02 1.15
CA VAL A 367 -10.95 -0.45 1.66
C VAL A 367 -10.77 0.37 2.96
N GLU A 368 -9.76 0.04 3.74
CA GLU A 368 -9.38 0.76 4.96
C GLU A 368 -8.95 2.21 4.69
N HIS A 369 -8.47 2.52 3.47
CA HIS A 369 -8.18 3.90 3.07
C HIS A 369 -9.41 4.81 3.18
N GLY A 370 -10.63 4.28 3.01
CA GLY A 370 -11.85 5.05 3.10
C GLY A 370 -12.00 5.81 4.42
N ALA A 371 -11.88 5.10 5.54
CA ALA A 371 -11.95 5.69 6.86
C ALA A 371 -10.74 6.62 7.14
N ALA A 372 -9.54 6.24 6.69
CA ALA A 372 -8.33 7.03 6.89
C ALA A 372 -8.40 8.38 6.17
N TYR A 373 -8.87 8.41 4.92
CA TYR A 373 -9.08 9.65 4.17
C TYR A 373 -10.08 10.58 4.88
N LEU A 374 -11.25 10.04 5.28
CA LEU A 374 -12.25 10.84 5.97
C LEU A 374 -11.75 11.38 7.32
N ALA A 375 -11.01 10.57 8.09
CA ALA A 375 -10.39 11.00 9.35
C ALA A 375 -9.36 12.11 9.16
N SER A 376 -8.75 12.19 7.97
CA SER A 376 -7.81 13.26 7.58
C SER A 376 -8.49 14.47 6.95
N GLY A 377 -9.83 14.50 6.87
CA GLY A 377 -10.60 15.58 6.25
C GLY A 377 -10.65 15.53 4.72
N VAL A 378 -10.13 14.46 4.10
CA VAL A 378 -10.17 14.26 2.65
C VAL A 378 -11.51 13.62 2.28
N THR A 379 -12.33 14.39 1.55
CA THR A 379 -13.70 13.99 1.16
C THR A 379 -13.82 13.58 -0.31
N THR A 380 -12.79 13.84 -1.09
CA THR A 380 -12.71 13.44 -2.50
C THR A 380 -11.28 12.99 -2.81
N VAL A 381 -11.14 11.87 -3.50
CA VAL A 381 -9.87 11.38 -4.02
C VAL A 381 -9.96 11.20 -5.52
N ARG A 382 -8.87 11.50 -6.22
CA ARG A 382 -8.66 11.16 -7.62
C ARG A 382 -7.70 9.99 -7.68
N ASP A 383 -8.22 8.80 -7.97
CA ASP A 383 -7.43 7.57 -8.04
C ASP A 383 -6.73 7.49 -9.41
N LEU A 384 -5.43 7.68 -9.41
CA LEU A 384 -4.58 7.72 -10.60
C LEU A 384 -3.97 6.37 -10.97
N GLY A 385 -4.45 5.29 -10.42
CA GLY A 385 -4.01 3.97 -10.82
C GLY A 385 -4.33 2.88 -9.82
N ASN A 386 -5.09 1.90 -10.29
CA ASN A 386 -5.52 0.76 -9.52
C ASN A 386 -5.87 -0.41 -10.43
N VAL A 387 -6.21 -1.56 -9.84
CA VAL A 387 -6.95 -2.62 -10.55
C VAL A 387 -8.36 -2.10 -10.80
N LEU A 388 -8.75 -2.00 -12.07
CA LEU A 388 -9.98 -1.31 -12.50
C LEU A 388 -11.23 -1.85 -11.79
N GLU A 389 -11.38 -3.16 -11.77
CA GLU A 389 -12.55 -3.83 -11.17
C GLU A 389 -12.63 -3.61 -9.65
N PHE A 390 -11.49 -3.57 -8.97
CA PHE A 390 -11.43 -3.28 -7.54
C PHE A 390 -11.90 -1.84 -7.25
N ILE A 391 -11.26 -0.86 -7.90
CA ILE A 391 -11.53 0.56 -7.58
C ILE A 391 -12.95 0.98 -7.97
N THR A 392 -13.48 0.47 -9.08
CA THR A 392 -14.87 0.73 -9.48
C THR A 392 -15.87 0.07 -8.53
N GLY A 393 -15.59 -1.13 -8.05
CA GLY A 393 -16.42 -1.81 -7.04
C GLY A 393 -16.46 -1.04 -5.71
N VAL A 394 -15.33 -0.52 -5.27
CA VAL A 394 -15.24 0.31 -4.05
C VAL A 394 -15.98 1.63 -4.24
N ARG A 395 -15.78 2.33 -5.35
CA ARG A 395 -16.51 3.56 -5.70
C ARG A 395 -18.02 3.32 -5.66
N ASP A 396 -18.48 2.31 -6.36
CA ASP A 396 -19.92 2.02 -6.48
C ASP A 396 -20.54 1.66 -5.11
N ALA A 397 -19.78 0.99 -4.24
CA ALA A 397 -20.22 0.70 -2.88
C ALA A 397 -20.34 1.97 -2.02
N ILE A 398 -19.38 2.90 -2.12
CA ILE A 398 -19.42 4.18 -1.41
C ILE A 398 -20.57 5.03 -1.95
N ASP A 399 -20.72 5.16 -3.26
CA ASP A 399 -21.79 5.94 -3.90
C ASP A 399 -23.19 5.40 -3.56
N ALA A 400 -23.33 4.08 -3.39
CA ALA A 400 -24.56 3.43 -2.94
C ALA A 400 -24.80 3.55 -1.42
N GLY A 401 -23.94 4.25 -0.66
CA GLY A 401 -24.01 4.34 0.80
C GLY A 401 -23.72 3.03 1.54
N LYS A 402 -23.13 2.06 0.86
CA LYS A 402 -22.73 0.76 1.41
C LYS A 402 -21.27 0.70 1.84
N GLY A 403 -20.57 1.83 1.81
CA GLY A 403 -19.18 1.95 2.19
C GLY A 403 -18.91 3.25 2.94
N LEU A 404 -17.82 3.30 3.69
CA LEU A 404 -17.33 4.47 4.38
C LEU A 404 -16.06 4.98 3.67
N GLY A 405 -16.16 6.11 2.99
CA GLY A 405 -15.02 6.67 2.27
C GLY A 405 -15.34 7.98 1.56
N PRO A 406 -14.33 8.65 1.00
CA PRO A 406 -14.49 9.84 0.18
C PRO A 406 -15.15 9.48 -1.16
N ARG A 407 -15.63 10.51 -1.87
CA ARG A 407 -15.95 10.36 -3.29
C ARG A 407 -14.70 9.92 -4.04
N ILE A 408 -14.80 8.91 -4.91
CA ILE A 408 -13.69 8.41 -5.70
C ILE A 408 -13.90 8.79 -7.16
N LEU A 409 -12.98 9.59 -7.70
CA LEU A 409 -12.85 9.88 -9.12
C LEU A 409 -11.85 8.88 -9.69
N VAL A 410 -12.31 8.00 -10.58
CA VAL A 410 -11.49 6.89 -11.08
C VAL A 410 -10.87 7.27 -12.42
N ASP A 411 -9.55 7.12 -12.52
CA ASP A 411 -8.81 7.21 -13.76
C ASP A 411 -8.41 5.81 -14.23
N GLY A 412 -8.48 5.59 -15.52
CA GLY A 412 -8.10 4.31 -16.13
C GLY A 412 -6.59 4.23 -16.32
N LEU A 413 -5.89 3.43 -15.52
CA LEU A 413 -4.45 3.22 -15.67
C LEU A 413 -4.15 2.34 -16.88
N VAL A 414 -3.47 2.90 -17.88
CA VAL A 414 -2.96 2.19 -19.06
C VAL A 414 -1.43 2.25 -19.10
N ASP A 415 -0.82 1.15 -19.53
CA ASP A 415 0.63 1.06 -19.63
C ASP A 415 1.05 0.29 -20.89
N GLY A 416 2.31 0.39 -21.25
CA GLY A 416 2.92 -0.37 -22.33
C GLY A 416 3.29 -1.79 -21.91
N ALA A 417 3.82 -2.55 -22.87
CA ALA A 417 4.46 -3.83 -22.60
C ALA A 417 5.95 -3.60 -22.29
N GLY A 418 6.50 -4.30 -21.32
CA GLY A 418 7.93 -4.20 -20.99
C GLY A 418 8.18 -4.49 -19.51
N GLN A 419 9.43 -4.62 -19.11
CA GLN A 419 9.82 -4.96 -17.74
C GLN A 419 9.49 -3.83 -16.74
N LYS A 420 9.45 -2.57 -17.20
CA LYS A 420 9.14 -1.40 -16.38
C LYS A 420 7.64 -1.11 -16.24
N ALA A 421 6.80 -1.80 -17.00
CA ALA A 421 5.37 -1.58 -16.93
C ALA A 421 4.79 -2.07 -15.60
N VAL A 422 3.84 -1.30 -15.05
CA VAL A 422 3.14 -1.57 -13.78
C VAL A 422 1.65 -1.81 -13.99
N GLY A 423 1.07 -1.19 -15.02
CA GLY A 423 -0.36 -1.27 -15.27
C GLY A 423 -0.87 -2.65 -15.69
N THR A 424 -2.12 -2.95 -15.35
CA THR A 424 -2.82 -4.18 -15.76
C THR A 424 -3.45 -4.08 -17.14
N ILE A 425 -3.75 -2.86 -17.60
CA ILE A 425 -4.37 -2.60 -18.91
C ILE A 425 -3.27 -2.16 -19.85
N ILE A 426 -2.96 -3.02 -20.81
CA ILE A 426 -1.81 -2.86 -21.69
C ILE A 426 -2.27 -2.40 -23.08
N ILE A 427 -1.63 -1.34 -23.59
CA ILE A 427 -1.75 -0.86 -24.98
C ILE A 427 -0.40 -1.08 -25.66
N LYS A 428 -0.35 -2.00 -26.63
CA LYS A 428 0.85 -2.35 -27.39
C LYS A 428 0.84 -1.79 -28.82
N SER A 429 -0.35 -1.47 -29.32
CA SER A 429 -0.56 -1.08 -30.70
C SER A 429 -1.79 -0.18 -30.83
N ASN A 430 -1.94 0.46 -32.00
CA ASN A 430 -3.15 1.23 -32.30
C ASN A 430 -4.44 0.40 -32.25
N ALA A 431 -4.36 -0.90 -32.49
CA ALA A 431 -5.54 -1.79 -32.44
C ALA A 431 -6.08 -1.95 -31.01
N ASP A 432 -5.26 -1.79 -29.99
CA ASP A 432 -5.65 -1.94 -28.59
C ASP A 432 -6.38 -0.69 -28.05
N ILE A 433 -6.19 0.48 -28.69
CA ILE A 433 -6.62 1.79 -28.15
C ILE A 433 -8.14 1.84 -27.99
N VAL A 434 -8.88 1.60 -29.05
CA VAL A 434 -10.35 1.74 -29.05
C VAL A 434 -11.00 0.77 -28.04
N PRO A 435 -10.70 -0.54 -28.05
CA PRO A 435 -11.29 -1.48 -27.09
C PRO A 435 -10.97 -1.13 -25.63
N VAL A 436 -9.72 -0.69 -25.36
CA VAL A 436 -9.31 -0.30 -24.00
C VAL A 436 -10.08 0.95 -23.56
N LEU A 437 -10.13 2.00 -24.37
CA LEU A 437 -10.81 3.25 -24.01
C LEU A 437 -12.32 3.06 -23.86
N ASP A 438 -12.95 2.22 -24.65
CA ASP A 438 -14.36 1.84 -24.50
C ASP A 438 -14.61 1.14 -23.16
N ARG A 439 -13.73 0.21 -22.76
CA ARG A 439 -13.78 -0.43 -21.45
C ARG A 439 -13.67 0.59 -20.30
N LEU A 440 -12.72 1.52 -20.38
CA LEU A 440 -12.53 2.56 -19.36
C LEU A 440 -13.75 3.48 -19.28
N LYS A 441 -14.27 3.92 -20.44
CA LYS A 441 -15.47 4.77 -20.49
C LYS A 441 -16.69 4.07 -19.90
N LYS A 442 -16.89 2.79 -20.23
CA LYS A 442 -17.98 1.95 -19.68
C LYS A 442 -17.84 1.79 -18.16
N ALA A 443 -16.63 1.70 -17.65
CA ALA A 443 -16.35 1.63 -16.21
C ALA A 443 -16.53 2.97 -15.48
N GLY A 444 -16.85 4.06 -16.20
CA GLY A 444 -17.04 5.39 -15.63
C GLY A 444 -15.76 6.14 -15.31
N CYS A 445 -14.63 5.76 -15.93
CA CYS A 445 -13.39 6.52 -15.79
C CYS A 445 -13.54 7.91 -16.39
N LEU A 446 -13.01 8.91 -15.68
CA LEU A 446 -13.04 10.33 -16.12
C LEU A 446 -11.84 10.67 -17.01
N GLU A 447 -10.74 9.98 -16.78
CA GLU A 447 -9.45 10.25 -17.41
C GLU A 447 -8.75 8.94 -17.76
N VAL A 448 -7.81 9.04 -18.68
CA VAL A 448 -6.86 7.98 -19.03
C VAL A 448 -5.52 8.33 -18.40
N LYS A 449 -5.09 7.54 -17.44
CA LYS A 449 -3.77 7.68 -16.82
C LYS A 449 -2.75 6.89 -17.63
N ILE A 450 -1.93 7.56 -18.40
CA ILE A 450 -0.79 6.97 -19.12
C ILE A 450 0.37 6.74 -18.15
N TYR A 451 1.01 5.56 -18.24
CA TYR A 451 2.22 5.24 -17.49
C TYR A 451 3.47 5.21 -18.38
N SER A 452 4.64 5.04 -17.75
CA SER A 452 5.95 5.34 -18.37
C SER A 452 6.33 4.43 -19.55
N SER A 453 5.75 3.23 -19.66
CA SER A 453 6.15 2.23 -20.66
C SER A 453 5.31 2.27 -21.94
N ILE A 454 4.40 3.24 -22.08
CA ILE A 454 3.67 3.45 -23.33
C ILE A 454 4.67 3.91 -24.41
N GLU A 455 4.59 3.31 -25.59
CA GLU A 455 5.38 3.76 -26.73
C GLU A 455 4.99 5.20 -27.11
N PRO A 456 5.95 6.13 -27.26
CA PRO A 456 5.69 7.54 -27.61
C PRO A 456 4.76 7.75 -28.80
N SER A 457 4.88 6.90 -29.82
CA SER A 457 4.03 6.95 -31.03
C SER A 457 2.55 6.67 -30.78
N LEU A 458 2.20 6.02 -29.66
CA LEU A 458 0.82 5.71 -29.29
C LEU A 458 0.15 6.82 -28.48
N VAL A 459 0.90 7.77 -27.92
CA VAL A 459 0.38 8.84 -27.05
C VAL A 459 -0.67 9.68 -27.77
N LYS A 460 -0.32 10.22 -28.95
CA LYS A 460 -1.26 11.05 -29.73
C LYS A 460 -2.51 10.29 -30.16
N PRO A 461 -2.45 9.07 -30.69
CA PRO A 461 -3.63 8.26 -30.98
C PRO A 461 -4.51 8.01 -29.73
N ILE A 462 -3.90 7.70 -28.57
CA ILE A 462 -4.64 7.52 -27.30
C ILE A 462 -5.37 8.83 -26.95
N ALA A 463 -4.68 9.98 -27.00
CA ALA A 463 -5.27 11.27 -26.64
C ALA A 463 -6.46 11.62 -27.56
N VAL A 464 -6.30 11.45 -28.87
CA VAL A 464 -7.39 11.70 -29.84
C VAL A 464 -8.61 10.84 -29.53
N GLU A 465 -8.43 9.55 -29.27
CA GLU A 465 -9.54 8.64 -29.00
C GLU A 465 -10.15 8.85 -27.61
N ALA A 466 -9.35 9.23 -26.59
CA ALA A 466 -9.82 9.59 -25.26
C ALA A 466 -10.71 10.86 -25.31
N HIS A 467 -10.24 11.91 -25.99
CA HIS A 467 -10.98 13.17 -26.13
C HIS A 467 -12.31 12.98 -26.87
N LYS A 468 -12.38 12.13 -27.90
CA LYS A 468 -13.65 11.77 -28.56
C LYS A 468 -14.67 11.18 -27.59
N ARG A 469 -14.22 10.53 -26.52
CA ARG A 469 -15.05 9.94 -25.47
C ARG A 469 -15.32 10.88 -24.29
N GLY A 470 -14.81 12.12 -24.37
CA GLY A 470 -14.89 13.11 -23.28
C GLY A 470 -14.05 12.71 -22.06
N MET A 471 -12.98 11.93 -22.26
CA MET A 471 -12.00 11.60 -21.24
C MET A 471 -10.75 12.46 -21.43
N ARG A 472 -10.16 12.97 -20.34
CA ARG A 472 -8.88 13.66 -20.36
C ARG A 472 -7.74 12.64 -20.35
N VAL A 473 -6.55 13.09 -20.76
CA VAL A 473 -5.32 12.29 -20.75
C VAL A 473 -4.33 12.90 -19.79
N VAL A 474 -3.93 12.13 -18.80
CA VAL A 474 -3.03 12.57 -17.74
C VAL A 474 -1.98 11.50 -17.49
N GLY A 475 -0.96 11.81 -16.73
CA GLY A 475 -0.08 10.73 -16.26
C GLY A 475 1.39 11.03 -16.30
N HIS A 476 2.14 9.95 -16.39
CA HIS A 476 3.57 10.00 -16.59
C HIS A 476 3.90 10.41 -18.03
N VAL A 477 4.98 11.14 -18.22
CA VAL A 477 5.54 11.31 -19.55
C VAL A 477 6.23 9.98 -19.91
N PRO A 478 5.86 9.34 -21.04
CA PRO A 478 6.48 8.09 -21.47
C PRO A 478 7.98 8.21 -21.68
N GLU A 479 8.69 7.10 -21.50
CA GLU A 479 10.12 7.05 -21.77
C GLU A 479 10.37 7.40 -23.24
N GLY A 480 11.37 8.25 -23.48
CA GLY A 480 11.70 8.74 -24.82
C GLY A 480 10.92 9.97 -25.28
N MET A 481 10.03 10.52 -24.42
CA MET A 481 9.39 11.81 -24.64
C MET A 481 9.82 12.84 -23.59
N ASP A 482 9.72 14.10 -23.93
CA ASP A 482 9.73 15.18 -22.95
C ASP A 482 8.31 15.68 -22.66
N VAL A 483 8.18 16.57 -21.66
CA VAL A 483 6.88 17.10 -21.25
C VAL A 483 6.21 17.94 -22.33
N VAL A 484 6.98 18.67 -23.15
CA VAL A 484 6.47 19.52 -24.21
C VAL A 484 5.90 18.65 -25.35
N GLU A 485 6.61 17.57 -25.69
CA GLU A 485 6.14 16.57 -26.64
C GLU A 485 4.85 15.90 -26.19
N ALA A 486 4.75 15.52 -24.90
CA ALA A 486 3.56 14.92 -24.32
C ALA A 486 2.36 15.88 -24.38
N LEU A 487 2.55 17.15 -24.01
CA LEU A 487 1.50 18.18 -24.11
C LEU A 487 1.07 18.40 -25.56
N ASN A 488 2.00 18.48 -26.51
CA ASN A 488 1.70 18.60 -27.93
C ASN A 488 1.03 17.36 -28.52
N ALA A 489 1.23 16.20 -27.91
CA ALA A 489 0.55 14.97 -28.28
C ALA A 489 -0.88 14.86 -27.69
N GLY A 490 -1.28 15.76 -26.79
CA GLY A 490 -2.64 15.86 -26.29
C GLY A 490 -2.80 15.50 -24.82
N PHE A 491 -1.75 15.55 -24.01
CA PHE A 491 -1.88 15.48 -22.56
C PHE A 491 -2.59 16.70 -22.01
N ASP A 492 -3.55 16.50 -21.11
CA ASP A 492 -4.28 17.55 -20.39
C ASP A 492 -3.63 17.83 -19.02
N GLY A 493 -2.79 16.92 -18.52
CA GLY A 493 -2.09 17.10 -17.26
C GLY A 493 -0.94 16.11 -17.09
N VAL A 494 0.10 16.55 -16.39
CA VAL A 494 1.28 15.75 -16.10
C VAL A 494 1.33 15.44 -14.61
N SER A 495 1.47 14.16 -14.28
CA SER A 495 1.71 13.72 -12.91
C SER A 495 3.20 13.82 -12.60
N HIS A 496 3.51 14.22 -11.36
CA HIS A 496 4.88 14.37 -10.84
C HIS A 496 5.68 15.53 -11.48
N ALA A 497 5.99 16.50 -10.63
CA ALA A 497 6.73 17.72 -11.03
C ALA A 497 8.11 17.45 -11.64
N GLN A 498 8.71 16.29 -11.38
CA GLN A 498 10.00 15.90 -11.95
C GLN A 498 10.05 15.96 -13.48
N TYR A 499 8.95 15.69 -14.16
CA TYR A 499 8.88 15.77 -15.62
C TYR A 499 8.97 17.21 -16.14
N LEU A 500 8.58 18.20 -15.33
CA LEU A 500 8.68 19.61 -15.68
C LEU A 500 10.12 20.12 -15.66
N PHE A 501 10.97 19.47 -14.87
CA PHE A 501 12.37 19.86 -14.74
C PHE A 501 13.26 19.29 -15.85
N GLY A 502 12.85 18.18 -16.49
CA GLY A 502 13.64 17.52 -17.55
C GLY A 502 14.16 18.48 -18.61
N PRO A 503 13.31 19.34 -19.21
CA PRO A 503 13.74 20.31 -20.24
C PRO A 503 14.66 21.43 -19.73
N LEU A 504 14.80 21.60 -18.42
CA LEU A 504 15.66 22.62 -17.81
C LEU A 504 17.12 22.18 -17.64
N PHE A 505 17.39 20.89 -17.81
CA PHE A 505 18.71 20.30 -17.62
C PHE A 505 19.24 19.74 -18.95
N ALA A 506 20.55 19.80 -19.14
CA ALA A 506 21.17 19.12 -20.27
C ALA A 506 21.03 17.59 -20.15
N PRO A 507 21.01 16.85 -21.26
CA PRO A 507 20.90 15.39 -21.24
C PRO A 507 21.93 14.75 -20.29
N GLY A 508 21.43 13.96 -19.33
CA GLY A 508 22.24 13.28 -18.33
C GLY A 508 22.60 14.10 -17.08
N GLU A 509 22.26 15.39 -16.99
CA GLU A 509 22.49 16.18 -15.77
C GLU A 509 21.54 15.80 -14.65
N MET A 510 20.26 15.54 -14.95
CA MET A 510 19.28 15.09 -13.96
C MET A 510 19.68 13.80 -13.23
N SER A 511 20.35 12.88 -13.93
CA SER A 511 20.83 11.64 -13.32
C SER A 511 21.96 11.83 -12.32
N LYS A 512 22.65 12.99 -12.36
CA LYS A 512 23.72 13.37 -11.44
C LYS A 512 23.19 14.05 -10.17
N LEU A 513 21.93 14.51 -10.19
CA LEU A 513 21.29 15.12 -9.02
C LEU A 513 20.85 14.02 -8.06
N SER A 514 21.33 14.08 -6.84
CA SER A 514 20.85 13.15 -5.80
C SER A 514 19.37 13.41 -5.51
N ARG A 515 18.64 12.37 -5.09
CA ARG A 515 17.23 12.52 -4.64
C ARG A 515 17.08 13.54 -3.51
N SER A 516 18.14 13.77 -2.72
CA SER A 516 18.17 14.79 -1.67
C SER A 516 18.28 16.23 -2.22
N THR A 517 18.81 16.40 -3.43
CA THR A 517 18.94 17.71 -4.07
C THR A 517 17.64 18.14 -4.77
N LEU A 518 16.74 17.19 -5.07
CA LEU A 518 15.45 17.42 -5.73
C LEU A 518 14.28 17.54 -4.74
N ARG A 519 14.53 17.43 -3.45
CA ARG A 519 13.60 17.70 -2.35
C ARG A 519 13.91 19.07 -1.74
#